data_03b3ec84402114a012fde00cc7015dd0
#
_entry.id   03b3ec84402114a012fde00cc7015dd0
#
_cell.length_a   1.000
_cell.length_b   1.000
_cell.length_c   1.000
_cell.angle_alpha   90.00
_cell.angle_beta   90.00
_cell.angle_gamma   90.00
#
_symmetry.space_group_name_H-M   'P 1'
#
loop_
_entity.id
_entity.type
_entity.pdbx_description
1 polymer ?
#
loop_
_entity_poly.entity_id
_entity_poly.type
_entity_poly.pdbx_seq_one_letter_code
_entity_poly.pdbx_strand_id
1 'polypeptide(L)'
;MTHPLAEKFAKTFGAQPDLMAQAPGRVNLIGEHIDYSQGFVLPFAIDLYTSVAIRKRNDGIVRIASSQRNQNFETFEVSEIKPGYGTGWAKYPLGVLWALEISEGLDIFIDGKVPSGAGLSSSAALECSLAFAINELFHLGRSLKDLALLSQKAENDYVGVPCGIMDQSISLMGKSGFALLIDCSDLSTTLVPLDLTRADLQLLIIDTGVHHALVDGGYAERRASCESAAAKIGVASMRQLSAALLENNQKNLTNSEF
;
A
#
# COMPACT_ATOMS: atom_id res chain seq x y z
N MET A 1 12.06 -29.74 -3.12
CA MET A 1 10.68 -29.42 -2.69
C MET A 1 10.26 -28.15 -3.41
N THR A 2 9.14 -28.16 -4.09
CA THR A 2 8.60 -26.99 -4.78
C THR A 2 8.06 -26.00 -3.75
N HIS A 3 8.15 -24.71 -4.05
CA HIS A 3 7.65 -23.66 -3.17
C HIS A 3 6.11 -23.69 -3.14
N PRO A 4 5.44 -23.63 -1.97
CA PRO A 4 3.97 -23.76 -1.88
C PRO A 4 3.18 -22.77 -2.75
N LEU A 5 3.70 -21.54 -2.92
CA LEU A 5 3.09 -20.53 -3.79
C LEU A 5 3.17 -20.95 -5.28
N ALA A 6 4.30 -21.53 -5.71
CA ALA A 6 4.48 -22.02 -7.08
C ALA A 6 3.54 -23.20 -7.38
N GLU A 7 3.30 -24.08 -6.42
CA GLU A 7 2.33 -25.19 -6.56
C GLU A 7 0.89 -24.65 -6.74
N LYS A 8 0.48 -23.66 -5.92
CA LYS A 8 -0.83 -23.02 -6.06
C LYS A 8 -0.97 -22.33 -7.42
N PHE A 9 0.06 -21.60 -7.85
CA PHE A 9 0.10 -20.95 -9.16
C PHE A 9 -0.06 -21.98 -10.30
N ALA A 10 0.75 -23.04 -10.28
CA ALA A 10 0.71 -24.08 -11.31
C ALA A 10 -0.64 -24.81 -11.37
N LYS A 11 -1.25 -25.06 -10.21
CA LYS A 11 -2.59 -25.64 -10.15
C LYS A 11 -3.66 -24.74 -10.78
N THR A 12 -3.52 -23.42 -10.61
CA THR A 12 -4.49 -22.43 -11.09
C THR A 12 -4.35 -22.15 -12.57
N PHE A 13 -3.12 -21.97 -13.05
CA PHE A 13 -2.85 -21.51 -14.43
C PHE A 13 -2.29 -22.57 -15.38
N GLY A 14 -1.94 -23.75 -14.87
CA GLY A 14 -1.39 -24.85 -15.67
C GLY A 14 0.07 -24.67 -16.08
N ALA A 15 0.81 -23.75 -15.45
CA ALA A 15 2.22 -23.46 -15.74
C ALA A 15 2.96 -22.98 -14.49
N GLN A 16 4.30 -23.01 -14.51
CA GLN A 16 5.10 -22.47 -13.43
C GLN A 16 5.17 -20.92 -13.50
N PRO A 17 5.30 -20.22 -12.36
CA PRO A 17 5.54 -18.79 -12.36
C PRO A 17 6.96 -18.48 -12.86
N ASP A 18 7.14 -17.32 -13.49
CA ASP A 18 8.45 -16.81 -13.88
C ASP A 18 9.17 -16.14 -12.70
N LEU A 19 8.40 -15.52 -11.80
CA LEU A 19 8.92 -14.80 -10.65
C LEU A 19 7.95 -14.86 -9.47
N MET A 20 8.50 -14.86 -8.25
CA MET A 20 7.75 -14.73 -7.00
C MET A 20 8.37 -13.62 -6.15
N ALA A 21 7.53 -12.84 -5.49
CA ALA A 21 7.92 -11.80 -4.56
C ALA A 21 6.96 -11.73 -3.37
N GLN A 22 7.34 -10.99 -2.34
CA GLN A 22 6.48 -10.73 -1.20
C GLN A 22 6.76 -9.34 -0.61
N ALA A 23 5.75 -8.74 0.00
CA ALA A 23 5.88 -7.51 0.75
C ALA A 23 5.09 -7.61 2.07
N PRO A 24 5.61 -7.03 3.15
CA PRO A 24 5.00 -7.12 4.48
C PRO A 24 3.86 -6.12 4.65
N GLY A 25 2.95 -6.45 5.59
CA GLY A 25 2.14 -5.44 6.26
C GLY A 25 2.96 -4.61 7.24
N ARG A 26 2.30 -3.66 7.90
CA ARG A 26 2.97 -2.75 8.84
C ARG A 26 2.14 -2.44 10.08
N VAL A 27 2.85 -1.99 11.11
CA VAL A 27 2.30 -1.22 12.24
C VAL A 27 2.98 0.15 12.28
N ASN A 28 2.25 1.18 12.63
CA ASN A 28 2.83 2.49 12.87
C ASN A 28 2.99 2.73 14.39
N LEU A 29 4.17 3.17 14.82
CA LEU A 29 4.44 3.48 16.23
C LEU A 29 3.90 4.86 16.61
N ILE A 30 4.09 5.83 15.72
CA ILE A 30 3.64 7.22 15.92
C ILE A 30 3.59 7.94 14.57
N GLY A 31 2.65 8.87 14.43
CA GLY A 31 2.49 9.68 13.22
C GLY A 31 1.23 9.33 12.45
N GLU A 32 0.15 8.97 13.16
CA GLU A 32 -1.14 8.68 12.54
C GLU A 32 -1.75 9.93 11.90
N HIS A 33 -2.32 9.78 10.71
CA HIS A 33 -3.01 10.82 9.96
C HIS A 33 -2.17 12.06 9.61
N ILE A 34 -0.85 11.91 9.49
CA ILE A 34 0.04 13.02 9.14
C ILE A 34 0.91 12.78 7.90
N ASP A 35 0.90 11.58 7.34
CA ASP A 35 1.65 11.22 6.13
C ASP A 35 1.13 11.98 4.88
N TYR A 36 -0.18 12.12 4.72
CA TYR A 36 -0.78 12.94 3.68
C TYR A 36 -0.65 14.47 3.94
N SER A 37 -0.26 14.85 5.16
CA SER A 37 0.00 16.24 5.57
C SER A 37 1.50 16.57 5.60
N GLN A 38 2.34 15.77 4.96
CA GLN A 38 3.80 15.92 4.89
C GLN A 38 4.50 15.82 6.26
N GLY A 39 3.89 15.10 7.23
CA GLY A 39 4.45 14.92 8.57
C GLY A 39 5.53 13.84 8.63
N PHE A 40 6.01 13.58 9.85
CA PHE A 40 6.91 12.46 10.14
C PHE A 40 6.12 11.26 10.63
N VAL A 41 6.45 10.08 10.12
CA VAL A 41 5.86 8.82 10.55
C VAL A 41 6.95 7.83 10.95
N LEU A 42 6.64 6.90 11.85
CA LEU A 42 7.60 5.91 12.34
C LEU A 42 6.98 4.49 12.31
N PRO A 43 6.69 3.95 11.13
CA PRO A 43 6.20 2.59 10.99
C PRO A 43 7.33 1.56 11.07
N PHE A 44 6.96 0.28 11.28
CA PHE A 44 7.83 -0.87 11.07
C PHE A 44 7.07 -2.00 10.38
N ALA A 45 7.79 -2.80 9.59
CA ALA A 45 7.24 -3.95 8.90
C ALA A 45 6.99 -5.09 9.90
N ILE A 46 5.90 -5.83 9.70
CA ILE A 46 5.56 -7.03 10.48
C ILE A 46 5.85 -8.30 9.68
N ASP A 47 5.87 -9.45 10.34
CA ASP A 47 6.14 -10.76 9.74
C ASP A 47 4.91 -11.41 9.07
N LEU A 48 3.92 -10.61 8.71
CA LEU A 48 2.80 -11.00 7.87
C LEU A 48 2.96 -10.42 6.47
N TYR A 49 2.94 -11.28 5.45
CA TYR A 49 3.27 -10.92 4.09
C TYR A 49 2.09 -11.15 3.13
N THR A 50 2.03 -10.35 2.09
CA THR A 50 1.35 -10.72 0.85
C THR A 50 2.41 -11.19 -0.14
N SER A 51 2.25 -12.41 -0.63
CA SER A 51 3.14 -13.03 -1.62
C SER A 51 2.45 -13.09 -2.97
N VAL A 52 3.20 -12.81 -4.04
CA VAL A 52 2.72 -12.89 -5.40
C VAL A 52 3.60 -13.82 -6.22
N ALA A 53 2.97 -14.56 -7.16
CA ALA A 53 3.64 -15.31 -8.20
C ALA A 53 3.11 -14.80 -9.54
N ILE A 54 4.01 -14.49 -10.48
CA ILE A 54 3.65 -13.89 -11.76
C ILE A 54 4.32 -14.63 -12.91
N ARG A 55 3.65 -14.61 -14.08
CA ARG A 55 4.17 -15.15 -15.34
C ARG A 55 3.76 -14.27 -16.51
N LYS A 56 4.69 -14.00 -17.42
CA LYS A 56 4.41 -13.28 -18.67
C LYS A 56 3.50 -14.09 -19.60
N ARG A 57 2.68 -13.34 -20.34
CA ARG A 57 1.82 -13.86 -21.40
C ARG A 57 2.00 -12.99 -22.64
N ASN A 58 1.80 -13.56 -23.81
CA ASN A 58 1.96 -12.88 -25.10
C ASN A 58 0.62 -12.60 -25.82
N ASP A 59 -0.50 -12.78 -25.11
CA ASP A 59 -1.84 -12.64 -25.69
C ASP A 59 -2.61 -11.39 -25.22
N GLY A 60 -1.95 -10.48 -24.52
CA GLY A 60 -2.58 -9.24 -24.02
C GLY A 60 -3.63 -9.47 -22.93
N ILE A 61 -3.67 -10.65 -22.32
CA ILE A 61 -4.64 -11.02 -21.27
C ILE A 61 -3.98 -11.00 -19.90
N VAL A 62 -4.65 -10.41 -18.92
CA VAL A 62 -4.30 -10.51 -17.50
C VAL A 62 -5.27 -11.47 -16.82
N ARG A 63 -4.74 -12.48 -16.14
CA ARG A 63 -5.54 -13.37 -15.29
C ARG A 63 -5.07 -13.21 -13.85
N ILE A 64 -6.00 -12.96 -12.94
CA ILE A 64 -5.70 -12.68 -11.53
C ILE A 64 -6.46 -13.69 -10.66
N ALA A 65 -5.75 -14.36 -9.77
CA ALA A 65 -6.31 -15.27 -8.78
C ALA A 65 -5.77 -14.96 -7.38
N SER A 66 -6.54 -15.33 -6.36
CA SER A 66 -6.11 -15.20 -4.96
C SER A 66 -6.45 -16.46 -4.16
N SER A 67 -5.57 -16.86 -3.25
CA SER A 67 -5.83 -17.94 -2.30
C SER A 67 -6.99 -17.66 -1.34
N GLN A 68 -7.34 -16.40 -1.15
CA GLN A 68 -8.44 -15.93 -0.29
C GLN A 68 -9.79 -15.90 -1.01
N ARG A 69 -9.81 -16.22 -2.29
CA ARG A 69 -11.00 -16.32 -3.14
C ARG A 69 -11.12 -17.73 -3.69
N ASN A 70 -12.28 -18.07 -4.25
CA ASN A 70 -12.61 -19.43 -4.74
C ASN A 70 -11.74 -19.87 -5.91
N GLN A 71 -10.44 -19.99 -5.77
CA GLN A 71 -9.43 -20.55 -6.69
C GLN A 71 -9.62 -20.32 -8.21
N ASN A 72 -10.68 -19.62 -8.62
CA ASN A 72 -10.92 -19.20 -10.00
C ASN A 72 -10.18 -17.88 -10.25
N PHE A 73 -9.65 -17.74 -11.45
CA PHE A 73 -9.07 -16.47 -11.86
C PHE A 73 -10.12 -15.57 -12.54
N GLU A 74 -9.99 -14.29 -12.35
CA GLU A 74 -10.67 -13.26 -13.14
C GLU A 74 -9.80 -12.91 -14.34
N THR A 75 -10.42 -12.55 -15.46
CA THR A 75 -9.74 -12.29 -16.73
C THR A 75 -10.01 -10.87 -17.18
N PHE A 76 -8.95 -10.16 -17.61
CA PHE A 76 -9.00 -8.78 -18.05
C PHE A 76 -8.15 -8.59 -19.32
N GLU A 77 -8.54 -7.68 -20.19
CA GLU A 77 -7.74 -7.26 -21.34
C GLU A 77 -6.83 -6.09 -20.94
N VAL A 78 -5.54 -6.20 -21.23
CA VAL A 78 -4.55 -5.16 -20.89
C VAL A 78 -4.94 -3.81 -21.50
N SER A 79 -5.45 -3.81 -22.75
CA SER A 79 -5.89 -2.61 -23.46
C SER A 79 -7.02 -1.82 -22.77
N GLU A 80 -7.77 -2.47 -21.90
CA GLU A 80 -8.89 -1.87 -21.18
C GLU A 80 -8.51 -1.35 -19.78
N ILE A 81 -7.28 -1.61 -19.32
CA ILE A 81 -6.84 -1.23 -17.97
C ILE A 81 -6.69 0.29 -17.88
N LYS A 82 -7.64 0.93 -17.21
CA LYS A 82 -7.70 2.37 -16.94
C LYS A 82 -8.53 2.61 -15.65
N PRO A 83 -8.40 3.75 -15.00
CA PRO A 83 -9.24 4.09 -13.84
C PRO A 83 -10.72 3.87 -14.13
N GLY A 84 -11.38 3.16 -13.21
CA GLY A 84 -12.79 2.75 -13.37
C GLY A 84 -13.01 1.36 -13.98
N TYR A 85 -11.98 0.72 -14.55
CA TYR A 85 -12.07 -0.66 -15.04
C TYR A 85 -11.79 -1.67 -13.93
N GLY A 86 -12.49 -2.81 -13.96
CA GLY A 86 -12.43 -3.83 -12.92
C GLY A 86 -13.32 -3.53 -11.71
N THR A 87 -13.54 -4.51 -10.86
CA THR A 87 -14.41 -4.41 -9.69
C THR A 87 -13.76 -5.02 -8.44
N GLY A 88 -14.21 -4.56 -7.27
CA GLY A 88 -13.79 -5.13 -5.99
C GLY A 88 -12.27 -5.11 -5.80
N TRP A 89 -11.74 -6.24 -5.29
CA TRP A 89 -10.34 -6.39 -4.96
C TRP A 89 -9.39 -6.40 -6.17
N ALA A 90 -9.91 -6.79 -7.36
CA ALA A 90 -9.11 -6.82 -8.58
C ALA A 90 -8.62 -5.44 -9.02
N LYS A 91 -9.24 -4.36 -8.54
CA LYS A 91 -8.78 -2.98 -8.80
C LYS A 91 -7.35 -2.73 -8.30
N TYR A 92 -6.94 -3.34 -7.18
CA TYR A 92 -5.61 -3.15 -6.63
C TYR A 92 -4.51 -3.66 -7.57
N PRO A 93 -4.49 -4.95 -7.98
CA PRO A 93 -3.50 -5.41 -8.94
C PRO A 93 -3.63 -4.75 -10.32
N LEU A 94 -4.83 -4.44 -10.80
CA LEU A 94 -5.02 -3.70 -12.05
C LEU A 94 -4.47 -2.27 -11.97
N GLY A 95 -4.63 -1.61 -10.82
CA GLY A 95 -4.07 -0.29 -10.54
C GLY A 95 -2.55 -0.29 -10.59
N VAL A 96 -1.90 -1.34 -10.07
CA VAL A 96 -0.44 -1.49 -10.14
C VAL A 96 0.03 -1.64 -11.59
N LEU A 97 -0.66 -2.47 -12.40
CA LEU A 97 -0.35 -2.61 -13.84
C LEU A 97 -0.49 -1.27 -14.56
N TRP A 98 -1.56 -0.52 -14.28
CA TRP A 98 -1.79 0.79 -14.85
C TRP A 98 -0.71 1.81 -14.44
N ALA A 99 -0.37 1.86 -13.16
CA ALA A 99 0.62 2.82 -12.65
C ALA A 99 2.04 2.54 -13.19
N LEU A 100 2.37 1.26 -13.44
CA LEU A 100 3.63 0.83 -14.05
C LEU A 100 3.60 0.81 -15.58
N GLU A 101 2.48 1.19 -16.20
CA GLU A 101 2.29 1.26 -17.67
C GLU A 101 2.57 -0.09 -18.37
N ILE A 102 2.13 -1.20 -17.75
CA ILE A 102 2.34 -2.54 -18.32
C ILE A 102 1.36 -2.78 -19.46
N SER A 103 1.90 -3.11 -20.62
CA SER A 103 1.16 -3.40 -21.85
C SER A 103 1.15 -4.88 -22.26
N GLU A 104 1.79 -5.73 -21.47
CA GLU A 104 1.86 -7.18 -21.72
C GLU A 104 0.93 -7.94 -20.81
N GLY A 105 0.46 -9.10 -21.28
CA GLY A 105 -0.38 -9.99 -20.48
C GLY A 105 0.38 -10.63 -19.32
N LEU A 106 -0.34 -10.96 -18.25
CA LEU A 106 0.21 -11.57 -17.05
C LEU A 106 -0.75 -12.58 -16.44
N ASP A 107 -0.22 -13.70 -15.93
CA ASP A 107 -0.86 -14.52 -14.92
C ASP A 107 -0.36 -14.04 -13.55
N ILE A 108 -1.27 -13.74 -12.63
CA ILE A 108 -0.97 -13.21 -11.29
C ILE A 108 -1.69 -14.04 -10.25
N PHE A 109 -0.96 -14.66 -9.34
CA PHE A 109 -1.52 -15.37 -8.18
C PHE A 109 -1.09 -14.67 -6.89
N ILE A 110 -2.05 -14.35 -6.03
CA ILE A 110 -1.86 -13.60 -4.79
C ILE A 110 -2.18 -14.48 -3.58
N ASP A 111 -1.26 -14.59 -2.63
CA ASP A 111 -1.43 -15.27 -1.34
C ASP A 111 -1.22 -14.28 -0.19
N GLY A 112 -2.28 -13.58 0.23
CA GLY A 112 -2.23 -12.60 1.31
C GLY A 112 -2.33 -13.26 2.68
N LYS A 113 -1.39 -12.95 3.58
CA LYS A 113 -1.44 -13.33 5.01
C LYS A 113 -1.70 -12.12 5.89
N VAL A 114 -1.61 -10.91 5.36
CA VAL A 114 -1.97 -9.68 6.07
C VAL A 114 -3.51 -9.63 6.17
N PRO A 115 -4.09 -9.60 7.39
CA PRO A 115 -5.53 -9.52 7.57
C PRO A 115 -6.13 -8.29 6.90
N SER A 116 -7.14 -8.48 6.07
CA SER A 116 -7.85 -7.38 5.42
C SER A 116 -8.77 -6.66 6.39
N GLY A 117 -8.72 -5.32 6.42
CA GLY A 117 -9.56 -4.51 7.31
C GLY A 117 -9.09 -4.40 8.76
N ALA A 118 -7.96 -5.02 9.11
CA ALA A 118 -7.39 -4.96 10.47
C ALA A 118 -6.43 -3.78 10.70
N GLY A 119 -6.36 -2.82 9.79
CA GLY A 119 -5.44 -1.68 9.91
C GLY A 119 -3.95 -2.00 9.70
N LEU A 120 -3.63 -3.18 9.14
CA LEU A 120 -2.25 -3.66 8.94
C LEU A 120 -1.72 -3.46 7.51
N SER A 121 -2.37 -2.63 6.71
CA SER A 121 -1.97 -2.26 5.32
C SER A 121 -1.92 -3.42 4.35
N SER A 122 -2.98 -4.25 4.33
CA SER A 122 -3.06 -5.37 3.40
C SER A 122 -3.11 -4.93 1.92
N SER A 123 -3.69 -3.78 1.60
CA SER A 123 -3.69 -3.18 0.26
C SER A 123 -2.27 -2.82 -0.19
N ALA A 124 -1.55 -2.04 0.60
CA ALA A 124 -0.18 -1.67 0.30
C ALA A 124 0.75 -2.89 0.17
N ALA A 125 0.61 -3.90 1.05
CA ALA A 125 1.37 -5.14 0.94
C ALA A 125 1.11 -5.90 -0.39
N LEU A 126 -0.15 -5.90 -0.87
CA LEU A 126 -0.51 -6.47 -2.16
C LEU A 126 0.11 -5.66 -3.31
N GLU A 127 -0.12 -4.35 -3.31
CA GLU A 127 0.37 -3.46 -4.37
C GLU A 127 1.89 -3.48 -4.47
N CYS A 128 2.57 -3.36 -3.33
CA CYS A 128 4.02 -3.35 -3.26
C CYS A 128 4.66 -4.69 -3.66
N SER A 129 4.06 -5.83 -3.25
CA SER A 129 4.56 -7.14 -3.67
C SER A 129 4.46 -7.33 -5.18
N LEU A 130 3.35 -6.89 -5.79
CA LEU A 130 3.14 -6.98 -7.23
C LEU A 130 4.02 -5.97 -7.98
N ALA A 131 4.11 -4.72 -7.52
CA ALA A 131 4.94 -3.70 -8.15
C ALA A 131 6.42 -4.11 -8.15
N PHE A 132 6.91 -4.66 -7.05
CA PHE A 132 8.27 -5.20 -6.96
C PHE A 132 8.47 -6.38 -7.92
N ALA A 133 7.54 -7.34 -7.94
CA ALA A 133 7.61 -8.48 -8.84
C ALA A 133 7.65 -8.07 -10.31
N ILE A 134 6.82 -7.12 -10.71
CA ILE A 134 6.78 -6.58 -12.08
C ILE A 134 8.08 -5.85 -12.42
N ASN A 135 8.58 -5.00 -11.50
CA ASN A 135 9.85 -4.30 -11.70
C ASN A 135 11.01 -5.26 -12.02
N GLU A 136 11.10 -6.36 -11.26
CA GLU A 136 12.12 -7.39 -11.48
C GLU A 136 11.88 -8.19 -12.76
N LEU A 137 10.64 -8.64 -13.02
CA LEU A 137 10.31 -9.48 -14.18
C LEU A 137 10.51 -8.74 -15.51
N PHE A 138 10.19 -7.44 -15.55
CA PHE A 138 10.30 -6.61 -16.74
C PHE A 138 11.59 -5.76 -16.78
N HIS A 139 12.44 -5.88 -15.76
CA HIS A 139 13.71 -5.14 -15.65
C HIS A 139 13.51 -3.62 -15.79
N LEU A 140 12.48 -3.07 -15.12
CA LEU A 140 12.12 -1.65 -15.25
C LEU A 140 13.13 -0.72 -14.56
N GLY A 141 13.96 -1.22 -13.65
CA GLY A 141 15.01 -0.46 -12.98
C GLY A 141 14.50 0.64 -12.05
N ARG A 142 13.23 0.55 -11.60
CA ARG A 142 12.65 1.51 -10.65
C ARG A 142 13.24 1.33 -9.26
N SER A 143 13.51 2.43 -8.57
CA SER A 143 13.92 2.38 -7.17
C SER A 143 12.75 1.96 -6.25
N LEU A 144 13.04 1.50 -5.03
CA LEU A 144 12.00 1.18 -4.05
C LEU A 144 11.13 2.40 -3.70
N LYS A 145 11.72 3.60 -3.72
CA LYS A 145 11.01 4.86 -3.54
C LYS A 145 10.03 5.12 -4.70
N ASP A 146 10.46 4.91 -5.95
CA ASP A 146 9.58 5.06 -7.11
C ASP A 146 8.44 4.04 -7.09
N LEU A 147 8.73 2.78 -6.70
CA LEU A 147 7.71 1.76 -6.56
C LEU A 147 6.69 2.10 -5.48
N ALA A 148 7.11 2.70 -4.35
CA ALA A 148 6.20 3.17 -3.31
C ALA A 148 5.24 4.26 -3.84
N LEU A 149 5.77 5.23 -4.58
CA LEU A 149 4.97 6.29 -5.21
C LEU A 149 4.01 5.74 -6.27
N LEU A 150 4.44 4.78 -7.08
CA LEU A 150 3.60 4.15 -8.10
C LEU A 150 2.52 3.26 -7.48
N SER A 151 2.81 2.57 -6.38
CA SER A 151 1.80 1.82 -5.61
C SER A 151 0.78 2.76 -4.97
N GLN A 152 1.22 3.85 -4.35
CA GLN A 152 0.31 4.89 -3.83
C GLN A 152 -0.56 5.49 -4.95
N LYS A 153 0.01 5.75 -6.12
CA LYS A 153 -0.74 6.24 -7.28
C LYS A 153 -1.80 5.22 -7.73
N ALA A 154 -1.48 3.93 -7.72
CA ALA A 154 -2.44 2.88 -8.01
C ALA A 154 -3.63 2.91 -7.03
N GLU A 155 -3.37 3.04 -5.73
CA GLU A 155 -4.42 3.09 -4.71
C GLU A 155 -5.26 4.37 -4.80
N ASN A 156 -4.63 5.54 -4.95
CA ASN A 156 -5.32 6.82 -4.99
C ASN A 156 -6.09 7.04 -6.30
N ASP A 157 -5.43 6.85 -7.44
CA ASP A 157 -5.95 7.31 -8.73
C ASP A 157 -6.75 6.21 -9.46
N TYR A 158 -6.43 4.93 -9.24
CA TYR A 158 -7.10 3.81 -9.90
C TYR A 158 -8.18 3.18 -9.01
N VAL A 159 -7.82 2.82 -7.78
CA VAL A 159 -8.78 2.22 -6.83
C VAL A 159 -9.75 3.27 -6.31
N GLY A 160 -9.28 4.50 -6.11
CA GLY A 160 -10.06 5.63 -5.59
C GLY A 160 -10.08 5.69 -4.06
N VAL A 161 -9.09 5.10 -3.40
CA VAL A 161 -8.92 5.16 -1.95
C VAL A 161 -7.80 6.15 -1.64
N PRO A 162 -8.10 7.35 -1.09
CA PRO A 162 -7.09 8.36 -0.81
C PRO A 162 -6.24 7.90 0.40
N CYS A 163 -5.00 7.51 0.16
CA CYS A 163 -4.04 7.15 1.21
C CYS A 163 -2.82 8.08 1.20
N GLY A 164 -2.09 8.16 2.34
CA GLY A 164 -0.77 8.75 2.40
C GLY A 164 0.30 7.80 1.85
N ILE A 165 1.57 8.14 2.04
CA ILE A 165 2.70 7.37 1.46
C ILE A 165 3.34 6.38 2.45
N MET A 166 2.97 6.44 3.72
CA MET A 166 3.59 5.67 4.79
C MET A 166 3.57 4.17 4.52
N ASP A 167 2.41 3.63 4.15
CA ASP A 167 2.15 2.20 4.03
C ASP A 167 2.98 1.54 2.94
N GLN A 168 3.01 2.13 1.75
CA GLN A 168 3.80 1.65 0.64
C GLN A 168 5.31 1.81 0.90
N SER A 169 5.71 2.92 1.55
CA SER A 169 7.10 3.17 1.89
C SER A 169 7.67 2.11 2.83
N ILE A 170 6.98 1.80 3.92
CA ILE A 170 7.46 0.78 4.86
C ILE A 170 7.38 -0.63 4.29
N SER A 171 6.37 -0.93 3.50
CA SER A 171 6.21 -2.24 2.86
C SER A 171 7.36 -2.57 1.88
N LEU A 172 7.93 -1.56 1.21
CA LEU A 172 9.04 -1.71 0.27
C LEU A 172 10.42 -1.46 0.90
N MET A 173 10.54 -0.50 1.81
CA MET A 173 11.84 -0.06 2.35
C MET A 173 12.10 -0.51 3.78
N GLY A 174 11.16 -1.22 4.41
CA GLY A 174 11.28 -1.76 5.76
C GLY A 174 12.44 -2.74 5.88
N LYS A 175 13.10 -2.76 7.03
CA LYS A 175 14.20 -3.66 7.34
C LYS A 175 13.97 -4.34 8.68
N SER A 176 14.24 -5.64 8.74
CA SER A 176 14.12 -6.43 9.99
C SER A 176 14.98 -5.83 11.10
N GLY A 177 14.39 -5.68 12.30
CA GLY A 177 15.04 -5.09 13.46
C GLY A 177 15.07 -3.56 13.49
N PHE A 178 14.32 -2.90 12.57
CA PHE A 178 14.28 -1.44 12.49
C PHE A 178 12.85 -0.95 12.28
N ALA A 179 12.52 0.19 12.90
CA ALA A 179 11.48 1.08 12.43
C ALA A 179 12.06 2.02 11.35
N LEU A 180 11.20 2.56 10.51
CA LEU A 180 11.58 3.48 9.44
C LEU A 180 11.00 4.87 9.74
N LEU A 181 11.85 5.80 10.17
CA LEU A 181 11.45 7.19 10.25
C LEU A 181 11.37 7.75 8.82
N ILE A 182 10.20 8.23 8.43
CA ILE A 182 9.94 8.79 7.11
C ILE A 182 9.56 10.25 7.28
N ASP A 183 10.25 11.15 6.60
CA ASP A 183 9.77 12.50 6.34
C ASP A 183 8.90 12.48 5.09
N CYS A 184 7.58 12.62 5.26
CA CYS A 184 6.65 12.54 4.13
C CYS A 184 6.67 13.77 3.23
N SER A 185 7.48 14.80 3.53
CA SER A 185 7.64 15.98 2.68
C SER A 185 8.57 15.74 1.48
N ASP A 186 9.62 14.95 1.68
CA ASP A 186 10.64 14.64 0.66
C ASP A 186 10.92 13.15 0.49
N LEU A 187 10.25 12.32 1.30
CA LEU A 187 10.43 10.87 1.39
C LEU A 187 11.86 10.47 1.76
N SER A 188 12.56 11.30 2.51
CA SER A 188 13.80 10.89 3.16
C SER A 188 13.50 9.90 4.28
N THR A 189 14.37 8.90 4.44
CA THR A 189 14.16 7.82 5.39
C THR A 189 15.38 7.60 6.27
N THR A 190 15.13 7.26 7.54
CA THR A 190 16.18 6.87 8.50
C THR A 190 15.77 5.59 9.21
N LEU A 191 16.65 4.60 9.20
CA LEU A 191 16.45 3.36 9.95
C LEU A 191 16.69 3.62 11.45
N VAL A 192 15.69 3.37 12.27
CA VAL A 192 15.73 3.50 13.73
C VAL A 192 15.77 2.09 14.33
N PRO A 193 16.81 1.69 15.06
CA PRO A 193 16.89 0.37 15.66
C PRO A 193 15.67 0.09 16.55
N LEU A 194 15.00 -1.03 16.31
CA LEU A 194 13.83 -1.49 17.05
C LEU A 194 14.03 -2.97 17.44
N ASP A 195 14.69 -3.18 18.57
CA ASP A 195 14.92 -4.50 19.14
C ASP A 195 14.04 -4.68 20.38
N LEU A 196 12.82 -5.10 20.16
CA LEU A 196 11.85 -5.32 21.24
C LEU A 196 12.31 -6.44 22.19
N THR A 197 12.95 -7.47 21.66
CA THR A 197 13.44 -8.59 22.46
C THR A 197 14.53 -8.14 23.45
N ARG A 198 15.47 -7.32 22.99
CA ARG A 198 16.52 -6.76 23.86
C ARG A 198 15.95 -5.82 24.92
N ALA A 199 14.85 -5.15 24.61
CA ALA A 199 14.15 -4.25 25.54
C ALA A 199 13.20 -4.99 26.49
N ASP A 200 13.11 -6.33 26.41
CA ASP A 200 12.12 -7.16 27.14
C ASP A 200 10.67 -6.68 26.90
N LEU A 201 10.38 -6.30 25.66
CA LEU A 201 9.07 -5.83 25.21
C LEU A 201 8.49 -6.77 24.16
N GLN A 202 7.16 -6.76 24.09
CA GLN A 202 6.41 -7.44 23.06
C GLN A 202 5.39 -6.49 22.44
N LEU A 203 5.15 -6.62 21.16
CA LEU A 203 4.06 -5.93 20.48
C LEU A 203 2.81 -6.79 20.53
N LEU A 204 1.73 -6.24 21.06
CA LEU A 204 0.40 -6.85 21.01
C LEU A 204 -0.46 -6.08 20.01
N ILE A 205 -0.94 -6.77 18.98
CA ILE A 205 -1.91 -6.25 18.03
C ILE A 205 -3.27 -6.84 18.39
N ILE A 206 -4.23 -5.96 18.66
CA ILE A 206 -5.61 -6.36 19.02
C ILE A 206 -6.53 -5.93 17.88
N ASP A 207 -7.04 -6.89 17.11
CA ASP A 207 -8.12 -6.65 16.17
C ASP A 207 -9.45 -6.66 16.91
N THR A 208 -10.11 -5.51 16.96
CA THR A 208 -11.42 -5.37 17.65
C THR A 208 -12.59 -5.95 16.84
N GLY A 209 -12.33 -6.43 15.62
CA GLY A 209 -13.36 -6.96 14.73
C GLY A 209 -14.33 -5.90 14.19
N VAL A 210 -14.06 -4.62 14.43
CA VAL A 210 -14.80 -3.52 13.80
C VAL A 210 -14.25 -3.35 12.38
N HIS A 211 -14.94 -3.89 11.40
CA HIS A 211 -14.57 -3.74 10.00
C HIS A 211 -14.81 -2.30 9.56
N HIS A 212 -13.75 -1.55 9.45
CA HIS A 212 -13.77 -0.31 8.67
C HIS A 212 -13.57 -0.71 7.20
N ALA A 213 -14.62 -0.62 6.38
CA ALA A 213 -14.40 -0.64 4.96
C ALA A 213 -13.52 0.59 4.63
N LEU A 214 -12.41 0.40 3.92
CA LEU A 214 -11.56 1.50 3.42
C LEU A 214 -12.39 2.53 2.62
N VAL A 215 -13.60 2.15 2.23
CA VAL A 215 -14.61 2.92 1.49
C VAL A 215 -15.56 3.71 2.41
N ASP A 216 -15.57 3.49 3.73
CA ASP A 216 -16.55 4.11 4.66
C ASP A 216 -16.30 5.61 4.94
N GLY A 217 -15.39 6.24 4.21
CA GLY A 217 -15.26 7.71 4.15
C GLY A 217 -14.50 8.36 5.31
N GLY A 218 -14.38 7.74 6.46
CA GLY A 218 -13.80 8.38 7.66
C GLY A 218 -12.35 8.85 7.48
N TYR A 219 -11.52 8.07 6.78
CA TYR A 219 -10.15 8.48 6.44
C TYR A 219 -10.15 9.63 5.41
N ALA A 220 -10.97 9.49 4.34
CA ALA A 220 -11.10 10.51 3.31
C ALA A 220 -11.65 11.83 3.87
N GLU A 221 -12.66 11.78 4.77
CA GLU A 221 -13.20 12.95 5.46
C GLU A 221 -12.14 13.63 6.33
N ARG A 222 -11.34 12.85 7.06
CA ARG A 222 -10.28 13.40 7.91
C ARG A 222 -9.20 14.08 7.08
N ARG A 223 -8.77 13.46 5.97
CA ARG A 223 -7.84 14.05 5.02
C ARG A 223 -8.39 15.33 4.41
N ALA A 224 -9.63 15.32 3.94
CA ALA A 224 -10.30 16.49 3.38
C ALA A 224 -10.40 17.64 4.40
N SER A 225 -10.70 17.33 5.68
CA SER A 225 -10.71 18.33 6.75
C SER A 225 -9.34 18.96 6.97
N CYS A 226 -8.25 18.17 6.95
CA CYS A 226 -6.89 18.71 7.05
C CYS A 226 -6.52 19.59 5.85
N GLU A 227 -6.85 19.16 4.64
CA GLU A 227 -6.61 19.92 3.41
C GLU A 227 -7.40 21.25 3.40
N SER A 228 -8.67 21.21 3.82
CA SER A 228 -9.52 22.39 3.95
C SER A 228 -8.98 23.37 5.01
N ALA A 229 -8.59 22.85 6.18
CA ALA A 229 -7.99 23.67 7.24
C ALA A 229 -6.68 24.34 6.78
N ALA A 230 -5.79 23.60 6.13
CA ALA A 230 -4.55 24.13 5.57
C ALA A 230 -4.82 25.28 4.58
N ALA A 231 -5.77 25.11 3.68
CA ALA A 231 -6.18 26.12 2.71
C ALA A 231 -6.74 27.38 3.39
N LYS A 232 -7.59 27.23 4.41
CA LYS A 232 -8.17 28.36 5.16
C LYS A 232 -7.12 29.14 5.97
N ILE A 233 -6.11 28.44 6.50
CA ILE A 233 -5.00 29.03 7.25
C ILE A 233 -3.98 29.67 6.30
N GLY A 234 -3.94 29.26 5.02
CA GLY A 234 -3.01 29.77 4.01
C GLY A 234 -1.63 29.09 4.06
N VAL A 235 -1.58 27.80 4.48
CA VAL A 235 -0.37 26.97 4.47
C VAL A 235 -0.47 25.90 3.40
N ALA A 236 0.66 25.45 2.85
CA ALA A 236 0.68 24.42 1.82
C ALA A 236 0.38 23.02 2.39
N SER A 237 0.67 22.79 3.67
CA SER A 237 0.33 21.56 4.39
C SER A 237 0.27 21.82 5.89
N MET A 238 -0.36 20.94 6.64
CA MET A 238 -0.45 21.03 8.11
C MET A 238 0.92 20.95 8.80
N ARG A 239 1.96 20.44 8.13
CA ARG A 239 3.35 20.51 8.62
C ARG A 239 3.83 21.93 8.91
N GLN A 240 3.33 22.92 8.18
CA GLN A 240 3.71 24.32 8.33
C GLN A 240 2.93 25.05 9.44
N LEU A 241 1.97 24.35 10.07
CA LEU A 241 1.14 24.92 11.12
C LEU A 241 1.96 25.15 12.39
N SER A 242 1.90 26.37 12.92
CA SER A 242 2.39 26.70 14.26
C SER A 242 1.21 27.00 15.19
N ALA A 243 1.44 26.92 16.50
CA ALA A 243 0.43 27.27 17.50
C ALA A 243 -0.14 28.68 17.26
N ALA A 244 0.72 29.66 16.97
CA ALA A 244 0.30 31.04 16.69
C ALA A 244 -0.57 31.16 15.42
N LEU A 245 -0.25 30.39 14.34
CA LEU A 245 -1.08 30.37 13.14
C LEU A 245 -2.44 29.74 13.43
N LEU A 246 -2.50 28.67 14.23
CA LEU A 246 -3.74 28.03 14.62
C LEU A 246 -4.62 28.98 15.43
N GLU A 247 -4.08 29.61 16.47
CA GLU A 247 -4.80 30.55 17.33
C GLU A 247 -5.37 31.72 16.51
N ASN A 248 -4.58 32.31 15.61
CA ASN A 248 -5.01 33.43 14.77
C ASN A 248 -6.11 33.07 13.77
N ASN A 249 -6.21 31.81 13.37
CA ASN A 249 -7.17 31.33 12.38
C ASN A 249 -8.31 30.50 12.96
N GLN A 250 -8.35 30.25 14.27
CA GLN A 250 -9.33 29.37 14.93
C GLN A 250 -10.77 29.71 14.55
N LYS A 251 -11.11 30.99 14.39
CA LYS A 251 -12.48 31.45 14.04
C LYS A 251 -12.88 31.10 12.61
N ASN A 252 -11.92 30.77 11.75
CA ASN A 252 -12.16 30.41 10.35
C ASN A 252 -12.34 28.91 10.15
N LEU A 253 -12.05 28.11 11.20
CA LEU A 253 -12.12 26.66 11.16
C LEU A 253 -13.44 26.15 11.72
N THR A 254 -13.95 25.06 11.16
CA THR A 254 -15.06 24.32 11.72
C THR A 254 -14.59 23.41 12.87
N ASN A 255 -15.52 22.86 13.66
CA ASN A 255 -15.19 21.91 14.72
C ASN A 255 -14.46 20.64 14.25
N SER A 256 -14.66 20.26 12.98
CA SER A 256 -13.99 19.09 12.38
C SER A 256 -12.58 19.42 11.84
N GLU A 257 -12.28 20.68 11.62
CA GLU A 257 -11.00 21.19 11.12
C GLU A 257 -10.06 21.64 12.25
N PHE A 258 -10.59 21.94 13.42
CA PHE A 258 -9.87 22.29 14.65
C PHE A 258 -9.56 21.04 15.48
#